data_de4bae183bb49d2fa417e5a01466ec5e
#
_entry.id   de4bae183bb49d2fa417e5a01466ec5e
#
_cell.length_a   1.000
_cell.length_b   1.000
_cell.length_c   1.000
_cell.angle_alpha   90.00
_cell.angle_beta   90.00
_cell.angle_gamma   90.00
#
_symmetry.space_group_name_H-M   'P 1'
#
loop_
_entity.id
_entity.type
_entity.pdbx_description
1 polymer ?
#
loop_
_entity_poly.entity_id
_entity_poly.type
_entity_poly.pdbx_seq_one_letter_code
_entity_poly.pdbx_strand_id
1 'polypeptide(L)'
;TVSLSAAVSPDNAANKSVRWEIVSGKEFVSVDDKGTVKGVKAGEAKIKAVAQDGSNVESGISTVKVTEKKINRGDTKTLLKDKNGNQLYCKDGDTYREATTADYYTKDKFYRKKANVEYRYTGWQTIDGKRFFYDKNGTAVTGEQVIQGVKYTFNGDGSLNTGTVMGIDISKHNGNIDWNAVKNSGVQYVILRCGYRGSASGVLVEDQKFKKNIQGATAAGLKVGIYFFSQAVNEVEAVEEASMTLSLIKNYRITYPVYIDVESANGRADGISKAARTSVINAFCQTIRNSGYTPGLYANKNWLTEKINTGALGGCKIWLAQYVAAPTYG
;
A
#
# COMPACT_ATOMS: atom_id res chain seq x y z
N THR A 1 16.82 -9.06 13.59
CA THR A 1 17.15 -10.47 13.80
C THR A 1 18.66 -10.67 13.85
N VAL A 2 19.12 -11.61 14.66
CA VAL A 2 20.53 -12.07 14.73
C VAL A 2 20.50 -13.60 14.73
N SER A 3 21.51 -14.24 14.13
CA SER A 3 21.65 -15.68 14.18
C SER A 3 22.75 -16.05 15.18
N LEU A 4 22.43 -16.96 16.08
CA LEU A 4 23.38 -17.62 16.96
C LEU A 4 23.85 -18.91 16.30
N SER A 5 25.08 -19.30 16.57
CA SER A 5 25.65 -20.58 16.15
C SER A 5 26.28 -21.29 17.36
N ALA A 6 26.17 -22.60 17.40
CA ALA A 6 26.84 -23.43 18.40
C ALA A 6 27.75 -24.44 17.70
N ALA A 7 28.99 -24.57 18.18
CA ALA A 7 29.90 -25.64 17.75
C ALA A 7 29.83 -26.77 18.77
N VAL A 8 29.63 -27.98 18.27
CA VAL A 8 29.64 -29.19 19.11
C VAL A 8 30.99 -29.89 18.94
N SER A 9 31.66 -30.14 20.06
CA SER A 9 32.95 -30.86 20.13
C SER A 9 32.78 -32.16 20.91
N PRO A 10 33.51 -33.23 20.55
CA PRO A 10 34.54 -33.31 19.50
C PRO A 10 33.94 -33.36 18.08
N ASP A 11 34.73 -33.08 17.06
CA ASP A 11 34.31 -33.03 15.67
C ASP A 11 33.71 -34.33 15.14
N ASN A 12 34.00 -35.45 15.76
CA ASN A 12 33.45 -36.79 15.45
C ASN A 12 32.20 -37.15 16.27
N ALA A 13 31.58 -36.19 16.98
CA ALA A 13 30.33 -36.41 17.70
C ALA A 13 29.25 -36.93 16.73
N ALA A 14 28.56 -38.00 17.10
CA ALA A 14 27.55 -38.66 16.26
C ALA A 14 26.28 -37.79 16.09
N ASN A 15 25.93 -37.01 17.09
CA ASN A 15 24.83 -36.04 17.02
C ASN A 15 25.35 -34.65 17.39
N LYS A 16 25.25 -33.72 16.43
CA LYS A 16 25.65 -32.31 16.59
C LYS A 16 24.47 -31.36 16.72
N SER A 17 23.25 -31.88 16.87
CA SER A 17 22.07 -31.09 17.02
C SER A 17 22.02 -30.40 18.38
N VAL A 18 21.57 -29.14 18.38
CA VAL A 18 21.33 -28.37 19.61
C VAL A 18 19.92 -27.81 19.60
N ARG A 19 19.37 -27.63 20.79
CA ARG A 19 18.18 -26.78 20.97
C ARG A 19 18.59 -25.48 21.63
N TRP A 20 17.84 -24.42 21.36
CA TRP A 20 18.08 -23.09 21.93
C TRP A 20 17.10 -22.81 23.07
N GLU A 21 17.63 -22.41 24.21
CA GLU A 21 16.83 -22.07 25.38
C GLU A 21 17.04 -20.61 25.79
N ILE A 22 15.91 -19.89 26.01
CA ILE A 22 15.95 -18.54 26.56
C ILE A 22 16.00 -18.66 28.09
N VAL A 23 17.15 -18.35 28.68
CA VAL A 23 17.41 -18.42 30.12
C VAL A 23 16.69 -17.28 30.85
N SER A 24 16.65 -16.09 30.25
CA SER A 24 15.92 -14.93 30.77
C SER A 24 15.57 -13.95 29.65
N GLY A 25 14.55 -13.11 29.87
CA GLY A 25 14.16 -12.09 28.88
C GLY A 25 13.33 -12.65 27.73
N LYS A 26 12.53 -13.69 27.96
CA LYS A 26 11.63 -14.31 26.97
C LYS A 26 10.63 -13.32 26.36
N GLU A 27 10.26 -12.29 27.07
CA GLU A 27 9.39 -11.22 26.60
C GLU A 27 10.06 -10.29 25.59
N PHE A 28 11.40 -10.30 25.50
CA PHE A 28 12.17 -9.41 24.62
C PHE A 28 12.56 -10.05 23.30
N VAL A 29 12.62 -11.39 23.23
CA VAL A 29 13.05 -12.12 22.05
C VAL A 29 12.25 -13.41 21.84
N SER A 30 12.26 -13.90 20.61
CA SER A 30 11.98 -15.30 20.27
C SER A 30 13.18 -15.90 19.56
N VAL A 31 13.42 -17.20 19.73
CA VAL A 31 14.47 -17.95 19.02
C VAL A 31 13.86 -19.17 18.36
N ASP A 32 14.27 -19.46 17.15
CA ASP A 32 13.87 -20.68 16.41
C ASP A 32 14.91 -21.82 16.57
N ASP A 33 14.55 -23.00 16.07
CA ASP A 33 15.41 -24.19 16.15
C ASP A 33 16.75 -24.03 15.39
N LYS A 34 16.84 -23.06 14.49
CA LYS A 34 18.06 -22.74 13.74
C LYS A 34 18.94 -21.69 14.43
N GLY A 35 18.55 -21.24 15.63
CA GLY A 35 19.26 -20.21 16.37
C GLY A 35 19.00 -18.78 15.88
N THR A 36 17.95 -18.56 15.06
CA THR A 36 17.59 -17.21 14.62
C THR A 36 16.82 -16.51 15.72
N VAL A 37 17.39 -15.46 16.29
CA VAL A 37 16.78 -14.65 17.33
C VAL A 37 16.08 -13.44 16.71
N LYS A 38 14.80 -13.27 16.99
CA LYS A 38 13.99 -12.12 16.60
C LYS A 38 13.68 -11.28 17.82
N GLY A 39 14.03 -9.98 17.77
CA GLY A 39 13.62 -9.02 18.78
C GLY A 39 12.10 -8.77 18.73
N VAL A 40 11.46 -8.80 19.89
CA VAL A 40 10.02 -8.57 20.09
C VAL A 40 9.79 -7.20 20.74
N LYS A 41 10.58 -6.89 21.77
CA LYS A 41 10.52 -5.65 22.55
C LYS A 41 11.92 -5.26 22.98
N ALA A 42 12.17 -3.97 23.21
CA ALA A 42 13.46 -3.52 23.75
C ALA A 42 13.72 -4.11 25.13
N GLY A 43 14.94 -4.61 25.33
CA GLY A 43 15.36 -5.29 26.56
C GLY A 43 16.53 -6.20 26.29
N GLU A 44 16.90 -6.99 27.29
CA GLU A 44 18.04 -7.90 27.24
C GLU A 44 17.56 -9.33 27.50
N ALA A 45 17.99 -10.25 26.64
CA ALA A 45 17.71 -11.68 26.78
C ALA A 45 19.00 -12.47 26.85
N LYS A 46 18.98 -13.55 27.61
CA LYS A 46 20.07 -14.51 27.75
C LYS A 46 19.65 -15.84 27.14
N ILE A 47 20.48 -16.37 26.24
CA ILE A 47 20.17 -17.56 25.46
C ILE A 47 21.37 -18.53 25.55
N LYS A 48 21.09 -19.83 25.66
CA LYS A 48 22.08 -20.89 25.60
C LYS A 48 21.70 -21.95 24.60
N ALA A 49 22.67 -22.71 24.11
CA ALA A 49 22.45 -23.95 23.37
C ALA A 49 22.58 -25.16 24.30
N VAL A 50 21.77 -26.19 24.07
CA VAL A 50 21.78 -27.45 24.80
C VAL A 50 21.92 -28.60 23.81
N ALA A 51 22.86 -29.48 24.02
CA ALA A 51 23.09 -30.68 23.16
C ALA A 51 21.87 -31.62 23.18
N GLN A 52 21.55 -32.18 22.01
CA GLN A 52 20.43 -33.11 21.84
C GLN A 52 20.89 -34.56 21.65
N ASP A 53 22.08 -34.87 22.14
CA ASP A 53 22.67 -36.24 22.09
C ASP A 53 22.35 -37.08 23.35
N GLY A 54 21.56 -36.54 24.26
CA GLY A 54 21.21 -37.12 25.56
C GLY A 54 22.14 -36.71 26.70
N SER A 55 23.27 -36.07 26.43
CA SER A 55 24.19 -35.55 27.45
C SER A 55 23.67 -34.32 28.18
N ASN A 56 22.80 -33.54 27.53
CA ASN A 56 22.30 -32.24 27.99
C ASN A 56 23.42 -31.22 28.31
N VAL A 57 24.57 -31.35 27.66
CA VAL A 57 25.66 -30.37 27.80
C VAL A 57 25.20 -29.00 27.32
N GLU A 58 25.47 -27.98 28.10
CA GLU A 58 25.06 -26.62 27.84
C GLU A 58 26.21 -25.75 27.36
N SER A 59 25.93 -24.81 26.44
CA SER A 59 26.88 -23.76 26.06
C SER A 59 27.02 -22.69 27.15
N GLY A 60 28.01 -21.83 27.01
CA GLY A 60 27.99 -20.51 27.66
C GLY A 60 26.76 -19.71 27.29
N ILE A 61 26.42 -18.72 28.12
CA ILE A 61 25.28 -17.86 27.89
C ILE A 61 25.63 -16.74 26.89
N SER A 62 24.84 -16.64 25.83
CA SER A 62 24.89 -15.51 24.89
C SER A 62 23.89 -14.45 25.31
N THR A 63 24.33 -13.19 25.43
CA THR A 63 23.46 -12.06 25.74
C THR A 63 23.04 -11.36 24.44
N VAL A 64 21.75 -11.27 24.21
CA VAL A 64 21.15 -10.53 23.06
C VAL A 64 20.46 -9.29 23.59
N LYS A 65 20.92 -8.12 23.17
CA LYS A 65 20.30 -6.84 23.50
C LYS A 65 19.41 -6.39 22.34
N VAL A 66 18.11 -6.29 22.59
CA VAL A 66 17.16 -5.68 21.66
C VAL A 66 17.09 -4.20 21.99
N THR A 67 17.51 -3.37 21.06
CA THR A 67 17.40 -1.92 21.17
C THR A 67 16.22 -1.44 20.34
N GLU A 68 15.49 -0.46 20.83
CA GLU A 68 14.57 0.26 19.97
C GLU A 68 15.37 0.91 18.85
N LYS A 69 14.94 0.67 17.61
CA LYS A 69 15.49 1.40 16.49
C LYS A 69 15.03 2.85 16.65
N LYS A 70 15.90 3.72 17.15
CA LYS A 70 15.68 5.17 17.10
C LYS A 70 15.63 5.55 15.64
N ILE A 71 14.46 5.49 15.06
CA ILE A 71 14.21 6.06 13.74
C ILE A 71 14.10 7.55 14.02
N ASN A 72 15.08 8.31 13.56
CA ASN A 72 15.04 9.76 13.57
C ASN A 72 13.91 10.18 12.61
N ARG A 73 12.73 10.43 13.16
CA ARG A 73 11.50 10.77 12.43
C ARG A 73 11.11 12.18 12.82
N GLY A 74 10.61 12.90 11.82
CA GLY A 74 10.29 14.31 11.98
C GLY A 74 11.54 15.18 12.08
N ASP A 75 11.35 16.46 12.09
CA ASP A 75 12.38 17.46 12.26
C ASP A 75 11.97 18.46 13.36
N THR A 76 12.96 19.20 13.88
CA THR A 76 12.79 20.17 14.95
C THR A 76 12.32 21.55 14.47
N LYS A 77 12.10 21.72 13.16
CA LYS A 77 11.68 22.99 12.54
C LYS A 77 10.23 22.97 12.10
N THR A 78 9.74 21.83 11.59
CA THR A 78 8.36 21.70 11.13
C THR A 78 7.41 21.63 12.32
N LEU A 79 6.54 22.62 12.45
CA LEU A 79 5.59 22.74 13.55
C LEU A 79 4.49 21.68 13.44
N LEU A 80 4.19 21.04 14.56
CA LEU A 80 3.13 20.05 14.68
C LEU A 80 1.78 20.76 14.88
N LYS A 81 0.79 20.42 14.05
CA LYS A 81 -0.53 21.05 14.05
C LYS A 81 -1.64 20.03 14.27
N ASP A 82 -2.77 20.49 14.80
CA ASP A 82 -3.99 19.70 14.86
C ASP A 82 -4.66 19.57 13.47
N LYS A 83 -5.73 18.76 13.37
CA LYS A 83 -6.47 18.56 12.11
C LYS A 83 -7.06 19.83 11.49
N ASN A 84 -7.17 20.90 12.25
CA ASN A 84 -7.69 22.19 11.80
C ASN A 84 -6.57 23.19 11.49
N GLY A 85 -5.31 22.76 11.56
CA GLY A 85 -4.15 23.59 11.29
C GLY A 85 -3.67 24.43 12.47
N ASN A 86 -4.26 24.28 13.68
CA ASN A 86 -3.83 25.01 14.86
C ASN A 86 -2.56 24.42 15.45
N GLN A 87 -1.63 25.29 15.88
CA GLN A 87 -0.38 24.91 16.52
C GLN A 87 -0.61 24.08 17.78
N LEU A 88 0.13 22.97 17.92
CA LEU A 88 0.21 22.16 19.12
C LEU A 88 1.44 22.52 19.95
N TYR A 89 1.37 22.25 21.25
CA TYR A 89 2.41 22.55 22.23
C TYR A 89 2.81 21.30 23.01
N CYS A 90 4.08 21.20 23.40
CA CYS A 90 4.57 20.27 24.40
C CYS A 90 4.72 20.96 25.76
N LYS A 91 4.50 20.20 26.82
CA LYS A 91 4.82 20.64 28.17
C LYS A 91 6.19 20.06 28.57
N ASP A 92 7.14 20.94 28.90
CA ASP A 92 8.46 20.61 29.45
C ASP A 92 8.60 21.24 30.83
N GLY A 93 8.46 20.43 31.88
CA GLY A 93 8.29 20.92 33.25
C GLY A 93 7.01 21.74 33.38
N ASP A 94 7.12 22.99 33.84
CA ASP A 94 5.99 23.93 33.98
C ASP A 94 5.84 24.87 32.78
N THR A 95 6.64 24.71 31.74
CA THR A 95 6.62 25.57 30.55
C THR A 95 6.02 24.85 29.34
N TYR A 96 5.44 25.65 28.44
CA TYR A 96 4.93 25.16 27.17
C TYR A 96 5.78 25.74 26.03
N ARG A 97 6.22 24.87 25.14
CA ARG A 97 6.84 25.27 23.86
C ARG A 97 6.05 24.73 22.68
N GLU A 98 6.25 25.30 21.52
CA GLU A 98 5.67 24.79 20.28
C GLU A 98 6.17 23.37 20.00
N ALA A 99 5.22 22.48 19.67
CA ALA A 99 5.54 21.12 19.29
C ALA A 99 5.99 21.06 17.83
N THR A 100 6.95 20.19 17.54
CA THR A 100 7.46 19.92 16.20
C THR A 100 7.16 18.48 15.78
N THR A 101 7.35 18.15 14.52
CA THR A 101 7.14 16.77 14.04
C THR A 101 8.07 15.77 14.71
N ALA A 102 9.25 16.18 15.17
CA ALA A 102 10.13 15.33 16.01
C ALA A 102 9.49 14.98 17.35
N ASP A 103 8.74 15.89 17.97
CA ASP A 103 8.07 15.65 19.25
C ASP A 103 6.95 14.61 19.14
N TYR A 104 6.31 14.50 17.97
CA TYR A 104 5.29 13.50 17.73
C TYR A 104 5.77 12.07 18.05
N TYR A 105 7.05 11.78 17.81
CA TYR A 105 7.64 10.45 18.03
C TYR A 105 8.28 10.25 19.41
N THR A 106 8.31 11.30 20.24
CA THR A 106 9.02 11.29 21.52
C THR A 106 8.19 11.73 22.71
N LYS A 107 7.02 12.35 22.47
CA LYS A 107 6.13 12.85 23.52
C LYS A 107 4.78 12.13 23.48
N ASP A 108 4.25 11.81 24.64
CA ASP A 108 2.98 11.10 24.79
C ASP A 108 1.76 12.04 24.73
N LYS A 109 1.96 13.34 24.97
CA LYS A 109 0.88 14.32 25.11
C LYS A 109 1.19 15.63 24.41
N PHE A 110 0.15 16.17 23.80
CA PHE A 110 0.16 17.50 23.20
C PHE A 110 -0.95 18.37 23.79
N TYR A 111 -0.80 19.68 23.65
CA TYR A 111 -1.72 20.65 24.21
C TYR A 111 -2.15 21.66 23.16
N ARG A 112 -3.42 22.06 23.19
CA ARG A 112 -3.94 23.20 22.44
C ARG A 112 -3.71 24.48 23.21
N LYS A 113 -3.13 25.48 22.57
CA LYS A 113 -2.74 26.76 23.20
C LYS A 113 -1.80 26.50 24.40
N LYS A 114 -1.14 27.52 24.88
CA LYS A 114 -0.34 27.49 26.13
C LYS A 114 -1.19 27.36 27.39
N ALA A 115 -2.37 26.76 27.32
CA ALA A 115 -3.43 26.87 28.31
C ALA A 115 -3.88 25.54 28.91
N ASN A 116 -3.00 24.56 28.96
CA ASN A 116 -3.24 23.30 29.68
C ASN A 116 -4.42 22.43 29.19
N VAL A 117 -4.89 22.64 27.94
CA VAL A 117 -5.93 21.80 27.35
C VAL A 117 -5.27 20.68 26.57
N GLU A 118 -5.32 19.47 27.13
CA GLU A 118 -4.81 18.27 26.46
C GLU A 118 -5.49 18.06 25.11
N TYR A 119 -4.70 17.75 24.09
CA TYR A 119 -5.16 17.39 22.77
C TYR A 119 -4.87 15.93 22.51
N ARG A 120 -5.88 15.18 22.07
CA ARG A 120 -5.73 13.80 21.62
C ARG A 120 -6.10 13.71 20.15
N TYR A 121 -5.26 13.06 19.39
CA TYR A 121 -5.62 12.67 18.03
C TYR A 121 -6.72 11.61 18.09
N THR A 122 -7.71 11.73 17.23
CA THR A 122 -8.74 10.71 17.02
C THR A 122 -9.06 10.60 15.55
N GLY A 123 -9.38 9.39 15.08
CA GLY A 123 -9.66 9.14 13.66
C GLY A 123 -8.42 9.29 12.77
N TRP A 124 -8.65 9.52 11.51
CA TRP A 124 -7.59 9.67 10.53
C TRP A 124 -6.81 10.97 10.71
N GLN A 125 -5.49 10.87 10.74
CA GLN A 125 -4.54 11.99 10.81
C GLN A 125 -3.43 11.79 9.79
N THR A 126 -2.91 12.90 9.25
CA THR A 126 -1.68 12.89 8.44
C THR A 126 -0.62 13.70 9.18
N ILE A 127 0.47 13.06 9.52
CA ILE A 127 1.56 13.64 10.30
C ILE A 127 2.87 13.29 9.58
N ASP A 128 3.66 14.28 9.23
CA ASP A 128 4.94 14.12 8.54
C ASP A 128 4.78 13.28 7.24
N GLY A 129 3.71 13.58 6.47
CA GLY A 129 3.39 12.87 5.22
C GLY A 129 2.88 11.44 5.38
N LYS A 130 2.83 10.90 6.59
CA LYS A 130 2.29 9.56 6.89
C LYS A 130 0.88 9.64 7.44
N ARG A 131 0.05 8.65 7.09
CA ARG A 131 -1.30 8.51 7.62
C ARG A 131 -1.31 7.60 8.83
N PHE A 132 -2.11 7.99 9.83
CA PHE A 132 -2.36 7.25 11.06
C PHE A 132 -3.86 7.19 11.33
N PHE A 133 -4.29 6.19 12.05
CA PHE A 133 -5.63 6.17 12.62
C PHE A 133 -5.52 6.05 14.14
N TYR A 134 -6.19 6.95 14.84
CA TYR A 134 -6.22 6.97 16.30
C TYR A 134 -7.58 6.49 16.80
N ASP A 135 -7.55 5.62 17.78
CA ASP A 135 -8.76 5.16 18.45
C ASP A 135 -9.41 6.28 19.29
N LYS A 136 -10.52 5.95 19.95
CA LYS A 136 -11.24 6.90 20.83
C LYS A 136 -10.41 7.39 22.02
N ASN A 137 -9.36 6.66 22.40
CA ASN A 137 -8.50 6.99 23.53
C ASN A 137 -7.29 7.84 23.09
N GLY A 138 -7.15 8.11 21.79
CA GLY A 138 -6.01 8.85 21.24
C GLY A 138 -4.76 8.00 21.04
N THR A 139 -4.92 6.67 20.93
CA THR A 139 -3.83 5.73 20.67
C THR A 139 -3.80 5.40 19.17
N ALA A 140 -2.62 5.53 18.56
CA ALA A 140 -2.43 5.11 17.18
C ALA A 140 -2.57 3.57 17.09
N VAL A 141 -3.45 3.12 16.22
CA VAL A 141 -3.67 1.68 16.00
C VAL A 141 -2.51 1.07 15.21
N THR A 142 -2.24 -0.21 15.45
CA THR A 142 -1.21 -1.00 14.77
C THR A 142 -1.78 -2.32 14.26
N GLY A 143 -1.04 -3.00 13.37
CA GLY A 143 -1.47 -4.28 12.81
C GLY A 143 -2.70 -4.16 11.91
N GLU A 144 -3.45 -5.24 11.78
CA GLU A 144 -4.65 -5.27 10.96
C GLU A 144 -5.84 -4.66 11.71
N GLN A 145 -6.55 -3.72 11.09
CA GLN A 145 -7.71 -3.02 11.64
C GLN A 145 -8.83 -2.97 10.59
N VAL A 146 -10.07 -3.11 11.05
CA VAL A 146 -11.26 -2.87 10.22
C VAL A 146 -11.86 -1.52 10.62
N ILE A 147 -11.77 -0.55 9.73
CA ILE A 147 -12.25 0.82 9.96
C ILE A 147 -13.35 1.10 8.95
N GLN A 148 -14.56 1.36 9.42
CA GLN A 148 -15.74 1.59 8.56
C GLN A 148 -15.95 0.48 7.50
N GLY A 149 -15.72 -0.78 7.89
CA GLY A 149 -15.86 -1.93 7.00
C GLY A 149 -14.70 -2.18 6.03
N VAL A 150 -13.67 -1.35 6.05
CA VAL A 150 -12.47 -1.50 5.21
C VAL A 150 -11.31 -2.01 6.06
N LYS A 151 -10.63 -3.05 5.58
CA LYS A 151 -9.45 -3.62 6.25
C LYS A 151 -8.21 -2.79 5.88
N TYR A 152 -7.50 -2.36 6.91
CA TYR A 152 -6.22 -1.64 6.81
C TYR A 152 -5.15 -2.38 7.59
N THR A 153 -3.91 -2.22 7.19
CA THR A 153 -2.74 -2.69 7.96
C THR A 153 -1.89 -1.49 8.36
N PHE A 154 -1.55 -1.41 9.62
CA PHE A 154 -0.68 -0.35 10.17
C PHE A 154 0.65 -0.96 10.60
N ASN A 155 1.74 -0.22 10.39
CA ASN A 155 3.07 -0.60 10.84
C ASN A 155 3.15 -0.55 12.38
N GLY A 156 4.23 -1.11 12.96
CA GLY A 156 4.46 -1.06 14.41
C GLY A 156 4.62 0.37 14.96
N ASP A 157 4.86 1.36 14.10
CA ASP A 157 4.90 2.78 14.45
C ASP A 157 3.53 3.48 14.37
N GLY A 158 2.47 2.73 14.07
CA GLY A 158 1.12 3.26 13.88
C GLY A 158 0.87 3.90 12.51
N SER A 159 1.87 4.04 11.65
CA SER A 159 1.65 4.56 10.29
C SER A 159 0.91 3.55 9.43
N LEU A 160 -0.01 4.04 8.58
CA LEU A 160 -0.68 3.19 7.60
C LEU A 160 0.37 2.51 6.72
N ASN A 161 0.31 1.19 6.68
CA ASN A 161 1.13 0.41 5.76
C ASN A 161 0.58 0.61 4.34
N THR A 162 1.22 1.48 3.59
CA THR A 162 0.97 1.68 2.17
C THR A 162 1.84 0.75 1.33
N GLY A 163 2.27 -0.37 1.91
CA GLY A 163 3.15 -1.34 1.27
C GLY A 163 2.75 -1.62 -0.18
N THR A 164 3.72 -1.84 -1.02
CA THR A 164 3.53 -2.14 -2.45
C THR A 164 2.58 -3.31 -2.60
N VAL A 165 1.37 -3.04 -3.07
CA VAL A 165 0.38 -4.07 -3.36
C VAL A 165 0.64 -4.53 -4.78
N MET A 166 0.98 -5.81 -4.94
CA MET A 166 1.22 -6.36 -6.26
C MET A 166 -0.11 -6.58 -6.99
N GLY A 167 -0.23 -6.01 -8.17
CA GLY A 167 -1.34 -6.21 -9.10
C GLY A 167 -0.85 -6.53 -10.49
N ILE A 168 -1.76 -7.00 -11.31
CA ILE A 168 -1.52 -7.25 -12.75
C ILE A 168 -2.65 -6.64 -13.56
N ASP A 169 -2.39 -6.31 -14.79
CA ASP A 169 -3.41 -5.99 -15.79
C ASP A 169 -3.50 -7.12 -16.82
N ILE A 170 -4.72 -7.38 -17.30
CA ILE A 170 -5.02 -8.53 -18.15
C ILE A 170 -5.99 -8.15 -19.25
N SER A 171 -5.71 -8.65 -20.45
CA SER A 171 -6.60 -8.58 -21.62
C SER A 171 -6.65 -9.92 -22.37
N LYS A 172 -7.34 -9.94 -23.50
CA LYS A 172 -7.36 -11.10 -24.41
C LYS A 172 -5.96 -11.57 -24.84
N HIS A 173 -4.97 -10.69 -24.82
CA HIS A 173 -3.61 -10.96 -25.27
C HIS A 173 -2.80 -11.84 -24.33
N ASN A 174 -3.22 -11.95 -23.07
CA ASN A 174 -2.54 -12.77 -22.06
C ASN A 174 -2.94 -14.25 -22.07
N GLY A 175 -3.75 -14.66 -23.03
CA GLY A 175 -4.15 -16.07 -23.18
C GLY A 175 -5.14 -16.56 -22.11
N ASN A 176 -5.01 -17.79 -21.69
CA ASN A 176 -5.79 -18.37 -20.59
C ASN A 176 -5.02 -18.22 -19.30
N ILE A 177 -5.68 -17.73 -18.25
CA ILE A 177 -5.09 -17.44 -16.97
C ILE A 177 -5.46 -18.52 -15.96
N ASP A 178 -4.46 -19.02 -15.24
CA ASP A 178 -4.64 -19.78 -13.99
C ASP A 178 -4.76 -18.80 -12.82
N TRP A 179 -5.99 -18.47 -12.44
CA TRP A 179 -6.26 -17.49 -11.41
C TRP A 179 -5.83 -17.93 -10.01
N ASN A 180 -5.76 -19.24 -9.75
CA ASN A 180 -5.25 -19.77 -8.49
C ASN A 180 -3.73 -19.57 -8.42
N ALA A 181 -3.01 -19.85 -9.49
CA ALA A 181 -1.58 -19.58 -9.56
C ALA A 181 -1.28 -18.08 -9.41
N VAL A 182 -2.06 -17.20 -10.05
CA VAL A 182 -1.96 -15.75 -9.90
C VAL A 182 -2.16 -15.35 -8.44
N LYS A 183 -3.20 -15.85 -7.77
CA LYS A 183 -3.45 -15.56 -6.36
C LYS A 183 -2.31 -16.04 -5.47
N ASN A 184 -1.82 -17.24 -5.69
CA ASN A 184 -0.76 -17.87 -4.90
C ASN A 184 0.61 -17.19 -5.09
N SER A 185 0.82 -16.46 -6.19
CA SER A 185 2.04 -15.66 -6.42
C SER A 185 2.09 -14.36 -5.60
N GLY A 186 1.05 -14.06 -4.80
CA GLY A 186 0.98 -12.86 -3.97
C GLY A 186 0.29 -11.67 -4.64
N VAL A 187 -0.21 -11.82 -5.85
CA VAL A 187 -1.05 -10.81 -6.54
C VAL A 187 -2.32 -10.58 -5.73
N GLN A 188 -2.65 -9.31 -5.48
CA GLN A 188 -3.78 -8.94 -4.63
C GLN A 188 -4.95 -8.33 -5.42
N TYR A 189 -4.66 -7.74 -6.59
CA TYR A 189 -5.67 -7.15 -7.46
C TYR A 189 -5.33 -7.36 -8.94
N VAL A 190 -6.34 -7.25 -9.76
CA VAL A 190 -6.21 -7.29 -11.22
C VAL A 190 -7.03 -6.15 -11.84
N ILE A 191 -6.49 -5.53 -12.89
CA ILE A 191 -7.21 -4.57 -13.72
C ILE A 191 -7.49 -5.25 -15.06
N LEU A 192 -8.76 -5.46 -15.37
CA LEU A 192 -9.20 -6.24 -16.54
C LEU A 192 -9.66 -5.33 -17.67
N ARG A 193 -9.16 -5.57 -18.89
CA ARG A 193 -9.73 -4.91 -20.06
C ARG A 193 -11.14 -5.43 -20.31
N CYS A 194 -12.13 -4.54 -20.25
CA CYS A 194 -13.49 -4.91 -20.58
C CYS A 194 -13.79 -4.73 -22.08
N GLY A 195 -13.14 -3.78 -22.73
CA GLY A 195 -13.34 -3.49 -24.14
C GLY A 195 -12.35 -2.47 -24.68
N TYR A 196 -12.53 -2.13 -25.93
CA TYR A 196 -11.72 -1.14 -26.63
C TYR A 196 -12.50 -0.51 -27.77
N ARG A 197 -12.08 0.69 -28.18
CA ARG A 197 -12.49 1.27 -29.46
C ARG A 197 -11.43 0.98 -30.52
N GLY A 198 -11.84 0.52 -31.69
CA GLY A 198 -10.92 0.22 -32.77
C GLY A 198 -10.13 1.43 -33.26
N SER A 199 -8.80 1.34 -33.29
CA SER A 199 -7.90 2.44 -33.61
C SER A 199 -8.10 3.05 -35.02
N ALA A 200 -8.56 2.26 -35.99
CA ALA A 200 -8.91 2.72 -37.34
C ALA A 200 -10.42 2.86 -37.52
N SER A 201 -11.20 1.85 -37.10
CA SER A 201 -12.64 1.78 -37.37
C SER A 201 -13.50 2.66 -36.45
N GLY A 202 -13.02 2.98 -35.24
CA GLY A 202 -13.82 3.66 -34.22
C GLY A 202 -14.96 2.82 -33.63
N VAL A 203 -15.04 1.53 -33.95
CA VAL A 203 -16.09 0.62 -33.47
C VAL A 203 -15.78 0.17 -32.04
N LEU A 204 -16.80 0.13 -31.18
CA LEU A 204 -16.71 -0.41 -29.83
C LEU A 204 -16.69 -1.96 -29.89
N VAL A 205 -15.75 -2.54 -29.17
CA VAL A 205 -15.54 -4.00 -29.14
C VAL A 205 -15.35 -4.48 -27.71
N GLU A 206 -16.12 -5.49 -27.27
CA GLU A 206 -15.90 -6.19 -26.00
C GLU A 206 -14.60 -7.01 -26.08
N ASP A 207 -13.80 -7.03 -25.03
CA ASP A 207 -12.65 -7.95 -24.95
C ASP A 207 -13.15 -9.40 -24.85
N GLN A 208 -12.75 -10.22 -25.81
CA GLN A 208 -13.24 -11.60 -25.97
C GLN A 208 -13.06 -12.49 -24.73
N LYS A 209 -12.10 -12.13 -23.85
CA LYS A 209 -11.84 -12.89 -22.62
C LYS A 209 -12.34 -12.19 -21.38
N PHE A 210 -12.95 -11.03 -21.48
CA PHE A 210 -13.37 -10.25 -20.34
C PHE A 210 -14.23 -11.05 -19.35
N LYS A 211 -15.33 -11.67 -19.85
CA LYS A 211 -16.26 -12.45 -19.00
C LYS A 211 -15.56 -13.60 -18.29
N LYS A 212 -14.72 -14.34 -19.00
CA LYS A 212 -13.95 -15.45 -18.42
C LYS A 212 -12.96 -14.94 -17.36
N ASN A 213 -12.27 -13.84 -17.64
CA ASN A 213 -11.27 -13.28 -16.75
C ASN A 213 -11.89 -12.71 -15.47
N ILE A 214 -12.98 -11.96 -15.56
CA ILE A 214 -13.61 -11.37 -14.38
C ILE A 214 -14.22 -12.43 -13.47
N GLN A 215 -14.80 -13.49 -14.02
CA GLN A 215 -15.32 -14.63 -13.27
C GLN A 215 -14.18 -15.36 -12.54
N GLY A 216 -13.09 -15.67 -13.25
CA GLY A 216 -11.94 -16.37 -12.68
C GLY A 216 -11.24 -15.57 -11.60
N ALA A 217 -10.97 -14.28 -11.83
CA ALA A 217 -10.34 -13.39 -10.87
C ALA A 217 -11.19 -13.24 -9.59
N THR A 218 -12.51 -13.07 -9.76
CA THR A 218 -13.45 -12.96 -8.63
C THR A 218 -13.51 -14.26 -7.84
N ALA A 219 -13.59 -15.42 -8.50
CA ALA A 219 -13.59 -16.73 -7.86
C ALA A 219 -12.31 -17.00 -7.06
N ALA A 220 -11.15 -16.52 -7.55
CA ALA A 220 -9.87 -16.59 -6.84
C ALA A 220 -9.75 -15.57 -5.68
N GLY A 221 -10.76 -14.74 -5.43
CA GLY A 221 -10.76 -13.74 -4.36
C GLY A 221 -9.81 -12.57 -4.60
N LEU A 222 -9.51 -12.23 -5.85
CA LEU A 222 -8.76 -11.04 -6.22
C LEU A 222 -9.68 -9.81 -6.18
N LYS A 223 -9.12 -8.66 -5.83
CA LYS A 223 -9.79 -7.37 -6.03
C LYS A 223 -9.75 -7.03 -7.50
N VAL A 224 -10.87 -6.51 -8.03
CA VAL A 224 -11.02 -6.29 -9.47
C VAL A 224 -11.24 -4.82 -9.76
N GLY A 225 -10.42 -4.28 -10.66
CA GLY A 225 -10.62 -3.04 -11.39
C GLY A 225 -10.78 -3.32 -12.88
N ILE A 226 -11.12 -2.29 -13.62
CA ILE A 226 -11.47 -2.40 -15.04
C ILE A 226 -10.68 -1.36 -15.82
N TYR A 227 -10.33 -1.65 -17.05
CA TYR A 227 -9.93 -0.63 -18.00
C TYR A 227 -10.60 -0.79 -19.37
N PHE A 228 -10.80 0.33 -20.03
CA PHE A 228 -11.26 0.42 -21.40
C PHE A 228 -10.16 1.10 -22.24
N PHE A 229 -9.68 0.44 -23.27
CA PHE A 229 -8.68 0.99 -24.19
C PHE A 229 -9.36 1.99 -25.13
N SER A 230 -9.11 3.27 -24.90
CA SER A 230 -9.82 4.36 -25.55
C SER A 230 -9.15 4.78 -26.87
N GLN A 231 -9.99 5.02 -27.85
CA GLN A 231 -9.64 5.73 -29.08
C GLN A 231 -10.69 6.81 -29.40
N ALA A 232 -11.36 7.32 -28.35
CA ALA A 232 -12.30 8.42 -28.49
C ALA A 232 -11.60 9.70 -28.94
N VAL A 233 -12.22 10.42 -29.87
CA VAL A 233 -11.71 11.70 -30.39
C VAL A 233 -12.53 12.90 -29.93
N ASN A 234 -13.64 12.67 -29.24
CA ASN A 234 -14.52 13.68 -28.65
C ASN A 234 -15.25 13.13 -27.42
N GLU A 235 -15.98 13.99 -26.72
CA GLU A 235 -16.68 13.67 -25.48
C GLU A 235 -17.84 12.68 -25.68
N VAL A 236 -18.53 12.74 -26.82
CA VAL A 236 -19.64 11.82 -27.13
C VAL A 236 -19.12 10.38 -27.19
N GLU A 237 -18.04 10.17 -27.91
CA GLU A 237 -17.41 8.85 -28.02
C GLU A 237 -16.88 8.36 -26.65
N ALA A 238 -16.37 9.25 -25.81
CA ALA A 238 -15.93 8.91 -24.45
C ALA A 238 -17.10 8.45 -23.57
N VAL A 239 -18.26 9.09 -23.70
CA VAL A 239 -19.50 8.67 -23.00
C VAL A 239 -19.99 7.31 -23.52
N GLU A 240 -19.87 7.03 -24.82
CA GLU A 240 -20.19 5.72 -25.40
C GLU A 240 -19.29 4.62 -24.83
N GLU A 241 -17.96 4.87 -24.75
CA GLU A 241 -16.99 3.96 -24.14
C GLU A 241 -17.30 3.67 -22.67
N ALA A 242 -17.60 4.71 -21.90
CA ALA A 242 -17.99 4.59 -20.50
C ALA A 242 -19.32 3.82 -20.35
N SER A 243 -20.30 4.09 -21.19
CA SER A 243 -21.61 3.42 -21.19
C SER A 243 -21.49 1.94 -21.51
N MET A 244 -20.65 1.57 -22.49
CA MET A 244 -20.33 0.17 -22.77
C MET A 244 -19.64 -0.48 -21.56
N THR A 245 -18.65 0.17 -20.98
CA THR A 245 -17.97 -0.31 -19.77
C THR A 245 -18.96 -0.61 -18.66
N LEU A 246 -19.86 0.34 -18.34
CA LEU A 246 -20.87 0.19 -17.31
C LEU A 246 -21.85 -0.97 -17.60
N SER A 247 -22.25 -1.13 -18.85
CA SER A 247 -23.10 -2.26 -19.27
C SER A 247 -22.41 -3.60 -19.04
N LEU A 248 -21.12 -3.71 -19.33
CA LEU A 248 -20.34 -4.93 -19.16
C LEU A 248 -20.10 -5.31 -17.70
N ILE A 249 -19.94 -4.31 -16.81
CA ILE A 249 -19.57 -4.55 -15.41
C ILE A 249 -20.75 -4.57 -14.43
N LYS A 250 -21.96 -4.21 -14.84
CA LYS A 250 -23.15 -4.02 -13.97
C LYS A 250 -23.47 -5.20 -13.04
N ASN A 251 -23.13 -6.43 -13.44
CA ASN A 251 -23.42 -7.63 -12.69
C ASN A 251 -22.23 -8.16 -11.87
N TYR A 252 -21.14 -7.39 -11.79
CA TYR A 252 -19.92 -7.79 -11.11
C TYR A 252 -19.58 -6.82 -9.98
N ARG A 253 -18.93 -7.33 -8.94
CA ARG A 253 -18.42 -6.51 -7.84
C ARG A 253 -17.08 -5.92 -8.22
N ILE A 254 -17.06 -4.67 -8.62
CA ILE A 254 -15.84 -3.91 -8.90
C ILE A 254 -15.38 -3.22 -7.61
N THR A 255 -14.15 -3.48 -7.20
CA THR A 255 -13.57 -3.02 -5.93
C THR A 255 -12.37 -2.08 -6.10
N TYR A 256 -11.88 -1.96 -7.33
CA TYR A 256 -10.82 -1.05 -7.75
C TYR A 256 -11.36 -0.09 -8.81
N PRO A 257 -10.61 0.97 -9.16
CA PRO A 257 -11.10 1.97 -10.11
C PRO A 257 -11.41 1.41 -11.50
N VAL A 258 -12.24 2.15 -12.22
CA VAL A 258 -12.53 1.95 -13.64
C VAL A 258 -11.75 2.99 -14.43
N TYR A 259 -10.78 2.52 -15.20
CA TYR A 259 -9.83 3.36 -15.91
C TYR A 259 -10.21 3.56 -17.37
N ILE A 260 -10.04 4.80 -17.83
CA ILE A 260 -9.83 5.05 -19.26
C ILE A 260 -8.33 4.88 -19.54
N ASP A 261 -7.99 4.05 -20.51
CA ASP A 261 -6.62 3.80 -20.95
C ASP A 261 -6.33 4.66 -22.18
N VAL A 262 -5.41 5.61 -22.01
CA VAL A 262 -5.09 6.64 -23.03
C VAL A 262 -3.60 6.57 -23.33
N GLU A 263 -3.30 5.95 -24.48
CA GLU A 263 -1.92 5.76 -24.94
C GLU A 263 -1.85 5.76 -26.47
N SER A 264 -0.64 5.84 -27.01
CA SER A 264 -0.44 5.78 -28.46
C SER A 264 -0.78 4.40 -29.02
N ALA A 265 -1.58 4.38 -30.06
CA ALA A 265 -1.97 3.17 -30.77
C ALA A 265 -1.71 3.28 -32.30
N ASN A 266 -0.99 4.31 -32.74
CA ASN A 266 -0.92 4.71 -34.14
C ASN A 266 -2.33 4.82 -34.77
N GLY A 267 -3.27 5.36 -33.99
CA GLY A 267 -4.68 5.38 -34.26
C GLY A 267 -5.29 6.79 -34.28
N ARG A 268 -6.61 6.80 -34.43
CA ARG A 268 -7.42 8.01 -34.61
C ARG A 268 -7.29 9.03 -33.45
N ALA A 269 -7.04 8.57 -32.23
CA ALA A 269 -6.93 9.45 -31.06
C ALA A 269 -5.52 10.05 -30.87
N ASP A 270 -4.50 9.57 -31.57
CA ASP A 270 -3.12 10.04 -31.36
C ASP A 270 -2.95 11.52 -31.73
N GLY A 271 -3.65 11.97 -32.79
CA GLY A 271 -3.54 13.30 -33.36
C GLY A 271 -4.45 14.38 -32.72
N ILE A 272 -5.32 14.05 -31.77
CA ILE A 272 -6.20 15.05 -31.16
C ILE A 272 -5.42 16.00 -30.24
N SER A 273 -5.93 17.22 -30.09
CA SER A 273 -5.29 18.24 -29.27
C SER A 273 -5.26 17.85 -27.78
N LYS A 274 -4.34 18.44 -27.03
CA LYS A 274 -4.23 18.32 -25.56
C LYS A 274 -5.57 18.63 -24.87
N ALA A 275 -6.25 19.69 -25.32
CA ALA A 275 -7.55 20.09 -24.78
C ALA A 275 -8.62 19.02 -25.08
N ALA A 276 -8.76 18.58 -26.33
CA ALA A 276 -9.75 17.55 -26.69
C ALA A 276 -9.51 16.23 -25.93
N ARG A 277 -8.27 15.80 -25.79
CA ARG A 277 -7.93 14.60 -25.01
C ARG A 277 -8.33 14.75 -23.54
N THR A 278 -8.10 15.91 -22.96
CA THR A 278 -8.50 16.21 -21.57
C THR A 278 -10.02 16.17 -21.41
N SER A 279 -10.77 16.73 -22.37
CA SER A 279 -12.24 16.66 -22.39
C SER A 279 -12.74 15.21 -22.52
N VAL A 280 -12.15 14.41 -23.40
CA VAL A 280 -12.44 12.97 -23.53
C VAL A 280 -12.29 12.24 -22.19
N ILE A 281 -11.15 12.43 -21.52
CA ILE A 281 -10.87 11.81 -20.21
C ILE A 281 -11.90 12.24 -19.18
N ASN A 282 -12.20 13.54 -19.11
CA ASN A 282 -13.17 14.07 -18.16
C ASN A 282 -14.58 13.52 -18.41
N ALA A 283 -15.01 13.44 -19.65
CA ALA A 283 -16.34 12.90 -20.01
C ALA A 283 -16.49 11.44 -19.60
N PHE A 284 -15.48 10.60 -19.88
CA PHE A 284 -15.44 9.21 -19.43
C PHE A 284 -15.49 9.13 -17.90
N CYS A 285 -14.56 9.81 -17.23
CA CYS A 285 -14.45 9.79 -15.77
C CYS A 285 -15.70 10.30 -15.07
N GLN A 286 -16.36 11.33 -15.61
CA GLN A 286 -17.61 11.85 -15.05
C GLN A 286 -18.76 10.83 -15.19
N THR A 287 -18.86 10.15 -16.33
CA THR A 287 -19.87 9.11 -16.57
C THR A 287 -19.69 7.94 -15.61
N ILE A 288 -18.45 7.48 -15.40
CA ILE A 288 -18.11 6.43 -14.44
C ILE A 288 -18.45 6.85 -13.00
N ARG A 289 -18.11 8.07 -12.62
CA ARG A 289 -18.39 8.63 -11.28
C ARG A 289 -19.89 8.74 -11.01
N ASN A 290 -20.66 9.24 -11.96
CA ASN A 290 -22.10 9.37 -11.86
C ASN A 290 -22.82 8.03 -11.65
N SER A 291 -22.17 6.93 -12.05
CA SER A 291 -22.66 5.56 -11.86
C SER A 291 -22.14 4.90 -10.57
N GLY A 292 -21.49 5.66 -9.68
CA GLY A 292 -21.05 5.19 -8.36
C GLY A 292 -19.70 4.48 -8.33
N TYR A 293 -18.95 4.45 -9.45
CA TYR A 293 -17.61 3.87 -9.48
C TYR A 293 -16.53 4.94 -9.33
N THR A 294 -15.37 4.52 -8.85
CA THR A 294 -14.18 5.39 -8.80
C THR A 294 -13.54 5.46 -10.19
N PRO A 295 -13.48 6.62 -10.84
CA PRO A 295 -12.83 6.75 -12.13
C PRO A 295 -11.31 6.80 -12.02
N GLY A 296 -10.61 6.34 -13.05
CA GLY A 296 -9.17 6.44 -13.18
C GLY A 296 -8.72 6.73 -14.60
N LEU A 297 -7.48 7.16 -14.72
CA LEU A 297 -6.76 7.39 -15.98
C LEU A 297 -5.49 6.56 -15.98
N TYR A 298 -5.31 5.70 -16.99
CA TYR A 298 -4.02 5.11 -17.32
C TYR A 298 -3.36 5.93 -18.43
N ALA A 299 -2.12 6.33 -18.21
CA ALA A 299 -1.27 6.93 -19.22
C ALA A 299 0.21 6.83 -18.81
N ASN A 300 1.13 6.92 -19.79
CA ASN A 300 2.55 7.04 -19.49
C ASN A 300 2.93 8.48 -19.09
N LYS A 301 4.14 8.63 -18.50
CA LYS A 301 4.63 9.91 -18.02
C LYS A 301 4.59 11.00 -19.10
N ASN A 302 5.07 10.70 -20.32
CA ASN A 302 5.10 11.67 -21.41
C ASN A 302 3.68 12.18 -21.78
N TRP A 303 2.69 11.29 -21.81
CA TRP A 303 1.32 11.69 -22.09
C TRP A 303 0.73 12.54 -20.97
N LEU A 304 0.99 12.22 -19.71
CA LEU A 304 0.55 13.01 -18.57
C LEU A 304 1.14 14.43 -18.57
N THR A 305 2.40 14.60 -19.00
CA THR A 305 3.04 15.92 -19.02
C THR A 305 2.73 16.71 -20.28
N GLU A 306 2.78 16.06 -21.45
CA GLU A 306 2.78 16.75 -22.75
C GLU A 306 1.41 16.71 -23.45
N LYS A 307 0.64 15.63 -23.28
CA LYS A 307 -0.56 15.35 -24.08
C LYS A 307 -1.88 15.52 -23.31
N ILE A 308 -1.83 15.71 -22.00
CA ILE A 308 -2.99 15.84 -21.11
C ILE A 308 -2.81 17.08 -20.23
N ASN A 309 -3.86 17.90 -20.08
CA ASN A 309 -3.86 18.96 -19.09
C ASN A 309 -4.30 18.38 -17.74
N THR A 310 -3.31 17.87 -16.97
CA THR A 310 -3.56 17.19 -15.69
C THR A 310 -4.19 18.11 -14.65
N GLY A 311 -3.91 19.41 -14.68
CA GLY A 311 -4.53 20.40 -13.80
C GLY A 311 -6.04 20.62 -14.05
N ALA A 312 -6.54 20.22 -15.24
CA ALA A 312 -7.95 20.31 -15.60
C ALA A 312 -8.70 18.95 -15.48
N LEU A 313 -8.05 17.92 -14.94
CA LEU A 313 -8.74 16.64 -14.70
C LEU A 313 -9.64 16.74 -13.48
N GLY A 314 -10.87 16.27 -13.62
CA GLY A 314 -11.93 16.31 -12.60
C GLY A 314 -11.77 15.29 -11.45
N GLY A 315 -10.53 15.03 -10.96
CA GLY A 315 -10.28 14.19 -9.79
C GLY A 315 -10.46 12.69 -10.05
N CYS A 316 -9.67 12.12 -10.98
CA CYS A 316 -9.55 10.68 -11.19
C CYS A 316 -8.28 10.11 -10.56
N LYS A 317 -8.28 8.78 -10.34
CA LYS A 317 -7.06 8.06 -9.91
C LYS A 317 -6.11 7.93 -11.09
N ILE A 318 -4.81 8.11 -10.85
CA ILE A 318 -3.80 7.93 -11.89
C ILE A 318 -3.17 6.54 -11.77
N TRP A 319 -3.14 5.83 -12.88
CA TRP A 319 -2.34 4.63 -13.09
C TRP A 319 -1.21 4.98 -14.06
N LEU A 320 -0.05 5.25 -13.48
CA LEU A 320 1.13 5.67 -14.23
C LEU A 320 1.81 4.48 -14.91
N ALA A 321 1.97 4.54 -16.22
CA ALA A 321 2.86 3.64 -16.95
C ALA A 321 4.28 4.22 -16.98
N GLN A 322 5.14 3.67 -16.14
CA GLN A 322 6.56 4.02 -16.09
C GLN A 322 7.37 2.80 -15.69
N TYR A 323 8.16 2.27 -16.62
CA TYR A 323 8.95 1.05 -16.46
C TYR A 323 10.35 1.36 -15.89
N VAL A 324 10.39 1.75 -14.62
CA VAL A 324 11.61 2.14 -13.88
C VAL A 324 11.56 1.58 -12.46
N ALA A 325 12.72 1.47 -11.81
CA ALA A 325 12.81 0.96 -10.44
C ALA A 325 12.06 1.81 -9.41
N ALA A 326 12.01 3.15 -9.62
CA ALA A 326 11.25 4.08 -8.79
C ALA A 326 10.53 5.10 -9.69
N PRO A 327 9.20 5.24 -9.61
CA PRO A 327 8.46 6.25 -10.36
C PRO A 327 8.93 7.67 -10.03
N THR A 328 9.02 8.52 -11.06
CA THR A 328 9.51 9.91 -10.96
C THR A 328 8.43 10.95 -11.26
N TYR A 329 7.18 10.54 -11.37
CA TYR A 329 6.01 11.38 -11.53
C TYR A 329 5.17 11.31 -10.27
N GLY A 330 4.95 12.42 -9.62
CA GLY A 330 4.15 12.56 -8.41
C GLY A 330 3.44 13.89 -8.38
#